data_2bd86584066d500e96495e4219482afe
#
_entry.id   2bd86584066d500e96495e4219482afe
#
_cell.length_a   1.000
_cell.length_b   1.000
_cell.length_c   1.000
_cell.angle_alpha   90.00
_cell.angle_beta   90.00
_cell.angle_gamma   90.00
#
_symmetry.space_group_name_H-M   'P 1'
#
loop_
_entity.id
_entity.type
_entity.pdbx_description
1 polymer ?
#
loop_
_entity_poly.entity_id
_entity_poly.type
_entity_poly.pdbx_seq_one_letter_code
_entity_poly.pdbx_strand_id
1 'polypeptide(L)'
;MADNGYRQMSEEANMLGKFNTAANIAVKDLAAARKFYEDTLGLTQVDAEGDEVIVMKSGDTLINVYRSQFAGTNKATSVTWAVGDEIGRIVKALKDKGVAFEHYEMPGTTLEGDVHVGHGMKVAWFKDPDGNILNLIDQ
;
A
#
# COMPACT_ATOMS: atom_id res chain seq x y z
N MET A 1 -16.38 22.73 -25.93
CA MET A 1 -16.37 22.40 -24.62
C MET A 1 -15.33 21.36 -24.40
N ALA A 2 -15.65 20.61 -23.62
CA ALA A 2 -14.79 19.56 -23.21
C ALA A 2 -13.99 18.90 -24.32
N ASP A 3 -14.40 19.04 -25.57
CA ASP A 3 -13.74 18.35 -26.66
C ASP A 3 -12.28 18.74 -26.84
N ASN A 4 -11.98 20.02 -26.85
CA ASN A 4 -10.59 20.42 -27.05
C ASN A 4 -9.71 20.07 -25.86
N GLY A 5 -10.20 20.31 -24.66
CA GLY A 5 -9.47 19.96 -23.48
C GLY A 5 -9.29 18.44 -23.36
N TYR A 6 -10.33 17.71 -23.68
CA TYR A 6 -10.30 16.26 -23.63
C TYR A 6 -9.29 15.69 -24.64
N ARG A 7 -9.31 16.21 -25.86
CA ARG A 7 -8.41 15.76 -26.90
C ARG A 7 -6.95 16.05 -26.56
N GLN A 8 -6.69 17.22 -26.01
CA GLN A 8 -5.35 17.60 -25.61
C GLN A 8 -4.84 16.69 -24.47
N MET A 9 -5.71 16.39 -23.52
CA MET A 9 -5.35 15.44 -22.45
C MET A 9 -5.05 14.07 -23.02
N SER A 10 -5.78 13.63 -24.06
CA SER A 10 -5.52 12.33 -24.69
C SER A 10 -4.15 12.29 -25.36
N GLU A 11 -3.73 13.36 -25.98
CA GLU A 11 -2.41 13.41 -26.61
C GLU A 11 -1.30 13.33 -25.57
N GLU A 12 -1.43 14.07 -24.49
CA GLU A 12 -0.50 13.99 -23.37
C GLU A 12 -0.52 12.60 -22.73
N ALA A 13 -1.72 12.02 -22.57
CA ALA A 13 -1.88 10.69 -22.01
C ALA A 13 -1.26 9.61 -22.88
N ASN A 14 -1.00 9.87 -24.17
CA ASN A 14 -0.28 8.93 -25.01
C ASN A 14 1.18 8.78 -24.63
N MET A 15 1.71 9.66 -23.78
CA MET A 15 3.03 9.45 -23.18
C MET A 15 2.91 8.38 -22.10
N LEU A 16 2.58 8.73 -20.87
CA LEU A 16 2.49 7.81 -19.76
C LEU A 16 1.07 7.67 -19.19
N GLY A 17 0.21 8.68 -19.42
CA GLY A 17 -1.10 8.73 -18.78
C GLY A 17 -2.05 7.61 -19.17
N LYS A 18 -1.82 6.90 -20.28
CA LYS A 18 -2.65 5.77 -20.69
C LYS A 18 -2.11 4.42 -20.24
N PHE A 19 -0.93 4.38 -19.67
CA PHE A 19 -0.32 3.15 -19.22
C PHE A 19 -0.58 2.91 -17.74
N ASN A 20 -0.81 1.66 -17.37
CA ASN A 20 -1.01 1.29 -15.98
C ASN A 20 0.33 1.39 -15.23
N THR A 21 0.24 1.73 -13.96
CA THR A 21 1.41 1.76 -13.09
C THR A 21 1.37 0.60 -12.13
N ALA A 22 2.51 0.31 -11.51
CA ALA A 22 2.59 -0.61 -10.40
C ALA A 22 3.41 0.05 -9.28
N ALA A 23 3.04 -0.18 -8.04
CA ALA A 23 3.84 0.25 -6.91
C ALA A 23 5.06 -0.67 -6.78
N ASN A 24 6.14 -0.16 -6.21
CA ASN A 24 7.35 -0.94 -5.96
C ASN A 24 7.70 -0.90 -4.49
N ILE A 25 7.91 -2.06 -3.90
CA ILE A 25 8.30 -2.19 -2.51
C ILE A 25 9.63 -2.93 -2.44
N ALA A 26 10.61 -2.31 -1.79
CA ALA A 26 11.94 -2.90 -1.63
C ALA A 26 11.97 -3.74 -0.36
N VAL A 27 12.46 -4.97 -0.47
CA VAL A 27 12.59 -5.89 0.67
C VAL A 27 13.97 -6.54 0.66
N LYS A 28 14.42 -7.02 1.79
CA LYS A 28 15.70 -7.73 1.89
C LYS A 28 15.55 -9.22 1.64
N ASP A 29 14.42 -9.79 2.08
CA ASP A 29 14.16 -11.22 1.98
C ASP A 29 12.81 -11.44 1.29
N LEU A 30 12.85 -11.94 0.06
CA LEU A 30 11.64 -12.18 -0.71
C LEU A 30 10.75 -13.26 -0.09
N ALA A 31 11.31 -14.28 0.53
CA ALA A 31 10.51 -15.33 1.15
C ALA A 31 9.69 -14.78 2.33
N ALA A 32 10.32 -13.98 3.18
CA ALA A 32 9.63 -13.34 4.30
C ALA A 32 8.59 -12.35 3.81
N ALA A 33 8.91 -11.59 2.77
CA ALA A 33 7.99 -10.63 2.17
C ALA A 33 6.77 -11.32 1.57
N ARG A 34 6.99 -12.40 0.80
CA ARG A 34 5.88 -13.17 0.22
C ARG A 34 4.93 -13.63 1.31
N LYS A 35 5.47 -14.20 2.38
CA LYS A 35 4.65 -14.69 3.49
C LYS A 35 3.82 -13.56 4.09
N PHE A 36 4.42 -12.40 4.29
CA PHE A 36 3.70 -11.26 4.85
C PHE A 36 2.60 -10.78 3.89
N TYR A 37 2.93 -10.52 2.63
CA TYR A 37 1.97 -9.97 1.69
C TYR A 37 0.88 -10.97 1.29
N GLU A 38 1.18 -12.25 1.20
CA GLU A 38 0.17 -13.27 0.91
C GLU A 38 -0.61 -13.69 2.15
N ASP A 39 0.08 -14.16 3.17
CA ASP A 39 -0.59 -14.80 4.32
C ASP A 39 -1.17 -13.79 5.28
N THR A 40 -0.47 -12.69 5.53
CA THR A 40 -0.94 -11.67 6.47
C THR A 40 -1.86 -10.66 5.79
N LEU A 41 -1.46 -10.12 4.65
CA LEU A 41 -2.25 -9.09 3.96
C LEU A 41 -3.26 -9.65 2.97
N GLY A 42 -3.12 -10.89 2.54
CA GLY A 42 -4.09 -11.52 1.64
C GLY A 42 -3.94 -11.17 0.17
N LEU A 43 -2.77 -10.69 -0.26
CA LEU A 43 -2.51 -10.45 -1.66
C LEU A 43 -2.21 -11.77 -2.38
N THR A 44 -2.26 -11.76 -3.71
CA THR A 44 -2.04 -12.96 -4.52
C THR A 44 -0.81 -12.75 -5.41
N GLN A 45 0.16 -13.66 -5.32
CA GLN A 45 1.29 -13.60 -6.24
C GLN A 45 0.83 -14.05 -7.63
N VAL A 46 1.10 -13.23 -8.64
CA VAL A 46 0.70 -13.52 -10.03
C VAL A 46 1.89 -13.73 -10.96
N ASP A 47 3.10 -13.35 -10.55
CA ASP A 47 4.29 -13.52 -11.37
C ASP A 47 5.53 -13.46 -10.50
N ALA A 48 6.67 -13.85 -11.06
CA ALA A 48 7.97 -13.75 -10.42
C ALA A 48 9.06 -13.71 -11.48
N GLU A 49 10.14 -13.01 -11.19
CA GLU A 49 11.33 -13.01 -12.03
C GLU A 49 12.52 -13.48 -11.20
N GLY A 50 12.84 -14.76 -11.35
CA GLY A 50 13.91 -15.38 -10.57
C GLY A 50 13.70 -15.21 -9.09
N ASP A 51 14.77 -14.92 -8.38
CA ASP A 51 14.75 -14.68 -6.93
C ASP A 51 14.81 -13.18 -6.59
N GLU A 52 14.55 -12.31 -7.54
CA GLU A 52 14.73 -10.87 -7.35
C GLU A 52 13.43 -10.11 -7.23
N VAL A 53 12.38 -10.55 -7.91
CA VAL A 53 11.10 -9.82 -7.95
C VAL A 53 9.95 -10.80 -7.88
N ILE A 54 8.93 -10.47 -7.09
CA ILE A 54 7.62 -11.10 -7.16
C ILE A 54 6.58 -10.02 -7.43
N VAL A 55 5.56 -10.38 -8.20
CA VAL A 55 4.48 -9.46 -8.54
C VAL A 55 3.23 -9.90 -7.79
N MET A 56 2.71 -9.02 -6.95
CA MET A 56 1.54 -9.28 -6.13
C MET A 56 0.34 -8.52 -6.67
N LYS A 57 -0.82 -9.16 -6.67
CA LYS A 57 -2.05 -8.52 -7.07
C LYS A 57 -2.87 -8.15 -5.83
N SER A 58 -3.33 -6.89 -5.79
CA SER A 58 -4.21 -6.37 -4.75
C SER A 58 -5.39 -5.69 -5.46
N GLY A 59 -6.59 -6.26 -5.32
CA GLY A 59 -7.72 -5.81 -6.14
C GLY A 59 -7.35 -5.91 -7.62
N ASP A 60 -7.48 -4.83 -8.36
CA ASP A 60 -7.11 -4.77 -9.77
C ASP A 60 -5.75 -4.13 -10.00
N THR A 61 -4.98 -3.93 -8.96
CA THR A 61 -3.67 -3.28 -9.05
C THR A 61 -2.54 -4.24 -8.73
N LEU A 62 -1.33 -3.86 -9.12
CA LEU A 62 -0.15 -4.69 -8.92
C LEU A 62 0.86 -3.98 -8.05
N ILE A 63 1.60 -4.78 -7.28
CA ILE A 63 2.72 -4.34 -6.48
C ILE A 63 3.91 -5.22 -6.82
N ASN A 64 5.01 -4.60 -7.25
CA ASN A 64 6.26 -5.32 -7.43
C ASN A 64 7.02 -5.32 -6.11
N VAL A 65 7.32 -6.49 -5.60
CA VAL A 65 8.12 -6.64 -4.38
C VAL A 65 9.47 -7.16 -4.81
N TYR A 66 10.53 -6.39 -4.57
CA TYR A 66 11.85 -6.71 -5.13
C TYR A 66 12.95 -6.57 -4.09
N ARG A 67 14.01 -7.32 -4.30
CA ARG A 67 15.17 -7.29 -3.38
C ARG A 67 15.98 -6.03 -3.59
N SER A 68 16.30 -5.36 -2.48
CA SER A 68 17.16 -4.18 -2.51
C SER A 68 17.82 -3.98 -1.14
N GLN A 69 19.07 -3.56 -1.17
CA GLN A 69 19.76 -3.16 0.06
C GLN A 69 19.18 -1.90 0.67
N PHE A 70 18.34 -1.17 -0.06
CA PHE A 70 17.71 0.05 0.44
C PHE A 70 16.34 -0.21 1.06
N ALA A 71 15.98 -1.48 1.28
CA ALA A 71 14.71 -1.83 1.91
C ALA A 71 14.58 -1.15 3.28
N GLY A 72 13.40 -0.61 3.56
CA GLY A 72 13.08 0.00 4.85
C GLY A 72 13.74 1.35 5.12
N THR A 73 14.40 1.94 4.13
CA THR A 73 15.04 3.25 4.31
C THR A 73 14.08 4.43 4.10
N ASN A 74 12.97 4.21 3.42
CA ASN A 74 11.96 5.24 3.23
C ASN A 74 11.16 5.42 4.52
N LYS A 75 11.00 6.67 4.94
CA LYS A 75 10.26 7.01 6.16
C LYS A 75 8.88 7.58 5.88
N ALA A 76 8.43 7.50 4.65
CA ALA A 76 7.10 7.94 4.26
C ALA A 76 6.24 6.73 3.88
N THR A 77 4.93 6.93 3.81
CA THR A 77 4.01 5.87 3.41
C THR A 77 4.29 5.43 1.97
N SER A 78 4.45 4.14 1.77
CA SER A 78 4.76 3.56 0.46
C SER A 78 3.52 3.11 -0.27
N VAL A 79 2.54 2.57 0.43
CA VAL A 79 1.31 2.04 -0.17
C VAL A 79 0.12 2.36 0.72
N THR A 80 -0.98 2.74 0.10
CA THR A 80 -2.24 3.00 0.79
C THR A 80 -3.31 2.08 0.23
N TRP A 81 -4.05 1.41 1.12
CA TRP A 81 -5.26 0.70 0.73
C TRP A 81 -6.46 1.52 1.17
N ALA A 82 -7.32 1.84 0.20
CA ALA A 82 -8.59 2.52 0.46
C ALA A 82 -9.63 1.43 0.75
N VAL A 83 -9.98 1.28 2.02
CA VAL A 83 -10.79 0.15 2.47
C VAL A 83 -12.20 0.56 2.90
N GLY A 84 -12.52 1.85 2.83
CA GLY A 84 -13.86 2.34 3.18
C GLY A 84 -14.25 2.01 4.59
N ASP A 85 -15.49 1.61 4.77
CA ASP A 85 -16.07 1.32 6.08
C ASP A 85 -15.46 0.07 6.74
N GLU A 86 -14.65 -0.68 6.02
CA GLU A 86 -14.07 -1.92 6.55
C GLU A 86 -12.79 -1.70 7.35
N ILE A 87 -12.37 -0.44 7.55
CA ILE A 87 -11.09 -0.17 8.20
C ILE A 87 -11.00 -0.79 9.61
N GLY A 88 -12.06 -0.67 10.39
CA GLY A 88 -12.07 -1.25 11.74
C GLY A 88 -11.95 -2.77 11.74
N ARG A 89 -12.66 -3.42 10.83
CA ARG A 89 -12.63 -4.88 10.68
C ARG A 89 -11.24 -5.35 10.25
N ILE A 90 -10.64 -4.64 9.28
CA ILE A 90 -9.34 -5.02 8.73
C ILE A 90 -8.23 -4.81 9.77
N VAL A 91 -8.26 -3.68 10.50
CA VAL A 91 -7.30 -3.43 11.57
C VAL A 91 -7.34 -4.56 12.60
N LYS A 92 -8.54 -4.97 13.02
CA LYS A 92 -8.68 -6.07 13.96
C LYS A 92 -8.14 -7.37 13.39
N ALA A 93 -8.48 -7.68 12.15
CA ALA A 93 -8.01 -8.91 11.49
C ALA A 93 -6.48 -8.96 11.39
N LEU A 94 -5.86 -7.83 11.04
CA LEU A 94 -4.40 -7.76 10.95
C LEU A 94 -3.74 -7.87 12.32
N LYS A 95 -4.31 -7.24 13.34
CA LYS A 95 -3.81 -7.40 14.71
C LYS A 95 -3.89 -8.85 15.17
N ASP A 96 -4.97 -9.54 14.83
CA ASP A 96 -5.12 -10.95 15.17
C ASP A 96 -4.05 -11.82 14.48
N LYS A 97 -3.49 -11.34 13.38
CA LYS A 97 -2.39 -12.01 12.67
C LYS A 97 -1.01 -11.53 13.13
N GLY A 98 -0.94 -10.70 14.15
CA GLY A 98 0.32 -10.26 14.73
C GLY A 98 0.86 -8.94 14.21
N VAL A 99 0.10 -8.21 13.42
CA VAL A 99 0.53 -6.89 12.93
C VAL A 99 0.43 -5.89 14.07
N ALA A 100 1.53 -5.15 14.30
CA ALA A 100 1.56 -4.05 15.26
C ALA A 100 1.32 -2.74 14.49
N PHE A 101 0.36 -1.95 14.96
CA PHE A 101 0.05 -0.67 14.32
C PHE A 101 0.86 0.46 14.92
N GLU A 102 1.28 1.39 14.07
CA GLU A 102 2.07 2.56 14.45
C GLU A 102 1.15 3.70 14.85
N HIS A 103 1.59 4.48 15.83
CA HIS A 103 0.85 5.68 16.23
C HIS A 103 1.73 6.91 15.95
N TYR A 104 1.20 7.85 15.17
CA TYR A 104 1.90 9.06 14.81
C TYR A 104 1.15 10.27 15.35
N GLU A 105 1.89 11.29 15.74
CA GLU A 105 1.27 12.55 16.15
C GLU A 105 0.80 13.28 14.88
N MET A 106 -0.51 13.48 14.80
CA MET A 106 -1.13 14.22 13.70
C MET A 106 -2.06 15.27 14.32
N PRO A 107 -1.75 16.56 14.15
CA PRO A 107 -2.61 17.62 14.69
C PRO A 107 -4.06 17.47 14.18
N GLY A 108 -5.00 17.63 15.10
CA GLY A 108 -6.41 17.53 14.76
C GLY A 108 -6.98 16.12 14.71
N THR A 109 -6.17 15.12 15.09
CA THR A 109 -6.66 13.74 15.15
C THR A 109 -6.61 13.19 16.57
N THR A 110 -7.44 12.18 16.83
CA THR A 110 -7.41 11.40 18.06
C THR A 110 -7.31 9.93 17.69
N LEU A 111 -6.76 9.14 18.62
CA LEU A 111 -6.68 7.70 18.41
C LEU A 111 -7.95 7.02 18.93
N GLU A 112 -8.55 6.17 18.09
CA GLU A 112 -9.58 5.23 18.50
C GLU A 112 -8.98 3.85 18.30
N GLY A 113 -8.45 3.28 19.37
CA GLY A 113 -7.61 2.09 19.26
C GLY A 113 -6.34 2.42 18.49
N ASP A 114 -6.14 1.79 17.34
CA ASP A 114 -5.00 2.05 16.47
C ASP A 114 -5.34 2.95 15.28
N VAL A 115 -6.56 3.44 15.21
CA VAL A 115 -7.03 4.25 14.11
C VAL A 115 -6.96 5.72 14.48
N HIS A 116 -6.30 6.50 13.64
CA HIS A 116 -6.24 7.95 13.78
C HIS A 116 -7.50 8.53 13.16
N VAL A 117 -8.27 9.31 13.94
CA VAL A 117 -9.56 9.86 13.49
C VAL A 117 -9.50 11.37 13.55
N GLY A 118 -9.80 12.02 12.44
CA GLY A 118 -9.87 13.48 12.37
C GLY A 118 -9.90 13.94 10.92
N HIS A 119 -10.21 15.20 10.71
CA HIS A 119 -10.27 15.81 9.37
C HIS A 119 -11.19 15.04 8.40
N GLY A 120 -12.23 14.39 8.93
CA GLY A 120 -13.15 13.61 8.11
C GLY A 120 -12.57 12.29 7.61
N MET A 121 -11.47 11.83 8.19
CA MET A 121 -10.75 10.64 7.75
C MET A 121 -10.42 9.72 8.92
N LYS A 122 -10.29 8.44 8.58
CA LYS A 122 -9.73 7.43 9.48
C LYS A 122 -8.52 6.81 8.80
N VAL A 123 -7.40 6.74 9.50
CA VAL A 123 -6.14 6.24 8.95
C VAL A 123 -5.46 5.34 9.97
N ALA A 124 -4.93 4.20 9.53
CA ALA A 124 -4.15 3.32 10.38
C ALA A 124 -2.85 2.95 9.64
N TRP A 125 -1.72 3.05 10.33
CA TRP A 125 -0.40 2.76 9.77
C TRP A 125 0.18 1.49 10.39
N PHE A 126 0.88 0.74 9.55
CA PHE A 126 1.65 -0.42 10.00
C PHE A 126 2.87 -0.59 9.11
N LYS A 127 3.75 -1.50 9.49
CA LYS A 127 4.98 -1.74 8.73
C LYS A 127 5.04 -3.18 8.26
N ASP A 128 5.68 -3.37 7.10
CA ASP A 128 6.05 -4.71 6.67
C ASP A 128 7.31 -5.18 7.43
N PRO A 129 7.77 -6.43 7.22
CA PRO A 129 8.94 -6.94 7.95
C PRO A 129 10.22 -6.15 7.77
N ASP A 130 10.36 -5.42 6.66
CA ASP A 130 11.55 -4.60 6.40
C ASP A 130 11.42 -3.17 6.90
N GLY A 131 10.27 -2.81 7.47
CA GLY A 131 10.03 -1.45 7.96
C GLY A 131 9.42 -0.52 6.94
N ASN A 132 8.98 -1.02 5.80
CA ASN A 132 8.23 -0.21 4.84
C ASN A 132 6.90 0.21 5.46
N ILE A 133 6.56 1.48 5.33
CA ILE A 133 5.38 2.06 5.98
C ILE A 133 4.19 1.94 5.04
N LEU A 134 3.13 1.31 5.54
CA LEU A 134 1.91 1.05 4.79
C LEU A 134 0.73 1.63 5.57
N ASN A 135 -0.35 1.99 4.88
CA ASN A 135 -1.52 2.44 5.61
C ASN A 135 -2.85 2.02 4.98
N LEU A 136 -3.87 2.12 5.80
CA LEU A 136 -5.27 1.92 5.43
C LEU A 136 -5.99 3.23 5.63
N ILE A 137 -6.88 3.57 4.71
CA ILE A 137 -7.76 4.74 4.86
C ILE A 137 -9.21 4.33 4.60
N ASP A 138 -10.14 5.08 5.16
CA ASP A 138 -11.57 4.81 5.05
C ASP A 138 -12.22 5.46 3.82
N GLN A 139 -11.47 5.75 2.80
CA GLN A 139 -11.99 6.34 1.58
C GLN A 139 -12.43 5.30 0.57
#